data_f604fe72d945f38241e60ff24921a39b
#
_entry.id   f604fe72d945f38241e60ff24921a39b
#
_cell.length_a   1.000
_cell.length_b   1.000
_cell.length_c   1.000
_cell.angle_alpha   90.00
_cell.angle_beta   90.00
_cell.angle_gamma   90.00
#
_symmetry.space_group_name_H-M   'P 1'
#
loop_
_entity.id
_entity.type
_entity.pdbx_description
1 polymer ?
#
loop_
_entity_poly.entity_id
_entity_poly.type
_entity_poly.pdbx_seq_one_letter_code
_entity_poly.pdbx_strand_id
1 'polypeptide(L)'
;MGDLESARGVLRDWLELEPGNAEALHLLASAGGLPVPVRASDAYIAEEFDAFAKSFDAKLEILGYKAPELVTAALASALSADDSAGDVLDAGCGTGLCSVLLRPMARRLDGVDLSRGMLSKATERGGYDDLECAELTGYMARHPSRWDSIVSADTLCYFGELHDVLSAAKVALKFRGLLVFSVEAAASEITGFLLQHNGRYAHARPYIEQSLAAVGLELLTIEHDTLRAEVMRPVRGWIVVARNSGIHRA
;
A
#
# COMPACT_ATOMS: atom_id res chain seq x y z
N MET A 1 -23.51 2.32 -18.58
CA MET A 1 -22.67 2.80 -19.70
C MET A 1 -22.67 4.31 -19.86
N GLY A 2 -23.78 5.02 -19.69
CA GLY A 2 -23.83 6.49 -19.85
C GLY A 2 -22.98 7.29 -18.85
N ASP A 3 -22.74 6.75 -17.68
CA ASP A 3 -22.05 7.45 -16.59
C ASP A 3 -20.53 7.56 -16.82
N LEU A 4 -19.89 6.51 -17.36
CA LEU A 4 -18.44 6.53 -17.64
C LEU A 4 -18.05 7.45 -18.81
N GLU A 5 -18.88 7.55 -19.85
CA GLU A 5 -18.59 8.44 -20.96
C GLU A 5 -18.73 9.92 -20.54
N SER A 6 -19.73 10.21 -19.72
CA SER A 6 -19.91 11.54 -19.12
C SER A 6 -18.71 11.90 -18.22
N ALA A 7 -18.27 10.95 -17.38
CA ALA A 7 -17.09 11.16 -16.53
C ALA A 7 -15.82 11.44 -17.35
N ARG A 8 -15.59 10.69 -18.44
CA ARG A 8 -14.47 10.96 -19.36
C ARG A 8 -14.55 12.33 -20.00
N GLY A 9 -15.76 12.81 -20.37
CA GLY A 9 -15.99 14.15 -20.89
C GLY A 9 -15.53 15.21 -19.91
N VAL A 10 -16.05 15.18 -18.68
CA VAL A 10 -15.69 16.12 -17.62
C VAL A 10 -14.19 16.12 -17.33
N LEU A 11 -13.56 14.93 -17.27
CA LEU A 11 -12.12 14.83 -17.00
C LEU A 11 -11.27 15.37 -18.15
N ARG A 12 -11.71 15.23 -19.41
CA ARG A 12 -11.04 15.86 -20.55
C ARG A 12 -11.17 17.38 -20.53
N ASP A 13 -12.37 17.90 -20.24
CA ASP A 13 -12.60 19.34 -20.08
C ASP A 13 -11.73 19.92 -18.96
N TRP A 14 -11.58 19.20 -17.85
CA TRP A 14 -10.66 19.60 -16.78
C TRP A 14 -9.20 19.65 -17.26
N LEU A 15 -8.76 18.64 -18.01
CA LEU A 15 -7.40 18.60 -18.56
C LEU A 15 -7.15 19.63 -19.67
N GLU A 16 -8.20 20.15 -20.34
CA GLU A 16 -8.05 21.31 -21.22
C GLU A 16 -7.70 22.58 -20.44
N LEU A 17 -8.23 22.73 -19.22
CA LEU A 17 -7.95 23.86 -18.34
C LEU A 17 -6.63 23.68 -17.59
N GLU A 18 -6.34 22.45 -17.15
CA GLU A 18 -5.17 22.07 -16.35
C GLU A 18 -4.49 20.81 -16.94
N PRO A 19 -3.70 20.94 -18.04
CA PRO A 19 -3.18 19.75 -18.76
C PRO A 19 -2.27 18.82 -17.94
N GLY A 20 -1.72 19.32 -16.84
CA GLY A 20 -0.84 18.56 -15.94
C GLY A 20 -1.51 18.09 -14.65
N ASN A 21 -2.83 18.25 -14.50
CA ASN A 21 -3.51 17.88 -13.27
C ASN A 21 -3.41 16.36 -13.01
N ALA A 22 -2.73 15.98 -11.92
CA ALA A 22 -2.40 14.59 -11.62
C ALA A 22 -3.64 13.75 -11.28
N GLU A 23 -4.62 14.33 -10.60
CA GLU A 23 -5.88 13.68 -10.26
C GLU A 23 -6.71 13.40 -11.53
N ALA A 24 -6.90 14.42 -12.37
CA ALA A 24 -7.67 14.28 -13.61
C ALA A 24 -7.04 13.25 -14.57
N LEU A 25 -5.71 13.20 -14.67
CA LEU A 25 -4.99 12.20 -15.46
C LEU A 25 -5.22 10.78 -14.93
N HIS A 26 -5.10 10.60 -13.61
CA HIS A 26 -5.27 9.29 -12.97
C HIS A 26 -6.72 8.80 -13.07
N LEU A 27 -7.69 9.66 -12.79
CA LEU A 27 -9.11 9.32 -12.91
C LEU A 27 -9.53 9.09 -14.36
N LEU A 28 -8.97 9.81 -15.34
CA LEU A 28 -9.24 9.54 -16.75
C LEU A 28 -8.70 8.16 -17.18
N ALA A 29 -7.52 7.74 -16.67
CA ALA A 29 -7.00 6.40 -16.90
C ALA A 29 -7.90 5.34 -16.23
N SER A 30 -8.39 5.57 -15.03
CA SER A 30 -9.31 4.66 -14.31
C SER A 30 -10.66 4.51 -15.01
N ALA A 31 -11.11 5.57 -15.71
CA ALA A 31 -12.31 5.55 -16.55
C ALA A 31 -12.08 4.94 -17.95
N GLY A 32 -10.86 4.51 -18.28
CA GLY A 32 -10.51 3.93 -19.59
C GLY A 32 -10.33 4.97 -20.70
N GLY A 33 -10.07 6.22 -20.35
CA GLY A 33 -9.82 7.31 -21.31
C GLY A 33 -8.33 7.52 -21.64
N LEU A 34 -7.43 6.90 -20.87
CA LEU A 34 -5.98 6.87 -21.06
C LEU A 34 -5.43 5.45 -20.81
N PRO A 35 -4.20 5.13 -21.26
CA PRO A 35 -3.51 3.93 -20.86
C PRO A 35 -3.37 3.83 -19.34
N VAL A 36 -3.56 2.63 -18.79
CA VAL A 36 -3.42 2.39 -17.34
C VAL A 36 -1.95 2.53 -16.96
N PRO A 37 -1.59 3.43 -16.03
CA PRO A 37 -0.21 3.57 -15.57
C PRO A 37 0.21 2.35 -14.72
N VAL A 38 1.50 2.09 -14.63
CA VAL A 38 2.05 0.99 -13.81
C VAL A 38 1.85 1.23 -12.31
N ARG A 39 1.75 2.49 -11.89
CA ARG A 39 1.35 2.93 -10.55
C ARG A 39 0.76 4.33 -10.58
N ALA A 40 0.09 4.73 -9.53
CA ALA A 40 -0.31 6.11 -9.32
C ALA A 40 0.92 7.03 -9.24
N SER A 41 0.82 8.25 -9.78
CA SER A 41 1.91 9.21 -9.72
C SER A 41 2.11 9.76 -8.30
N ASP A 42 3.35 10.15 -7.97
CA ASP A 42 3.66 10.75 -6.67
C ASP A 42 2.86 12.02 -6.41
N ALA A 43 2.66 12.83 -7.46
CA ALA A 43 1.87 14.06 -7.38
C ALA A 43 0.42 13.77 -7.00
N TYR A 44 -0.22 12.80 -7.69
CA TYR A 44 -1.59 12.39 -7.38
C TYR A 44 -1.72 11.92 -5.92
N ILE A 45 -0.83 11.04 -5.46
CA ILE A 45 -0.86 10.51 -4.09
C ILE A 45 -0.65 11.62 -3.07
N ALA A 46 0.38 12.47 -3.26
CA ALA A 46 0.67 13.55 -2.32
C ALA A 46 -0.49 14.56 -2.20
N GLU A 47 -1.05 15.01 -3.33
CA GLU A 47 -2.15 15.97 -3.36
C GLU A 47 -3.42 15.40 -2.74
N GLU A 48 -3.80 14.18 -3.10
CA GLU A 48 -5.00 13.49 -2.58
C GLU A 48 -4.91 13.34 -1.06
N PHE A 49 -3.80 12.79 -0.55
CA PHE A 49 -3.66 12.53 0.88
C PHE A 49 -3.38 13.78 1.71
N ASP A 50 -2.74 14.80 1.17
CA ASP A 50 -2.60 16.09 1.85
C ASP A 50 -3.98 16.76 2.05
N ALA A 51 -4.84 16.71 1.04
CA ALA A 51 -6.21 17.23 1.14
C ALA A 51 -7.06 16.45 2.16
N PHE A 52 -6.87 15.13 2.25
CA PHE A 52 -7.63 14.25 3.14
C PHE A 52 -7.12 14.18 4.57
N ALA A 53 -5.89 14.54 4.87
CA ALA A 53 -5.21 14.28 6.13
C ALA A 53 -6.03 14.68 7.39
N LYS A 54 -6.76 15.81 7.34
CA LYS A 54 -7.55 16.31 8.49
C LYS A 54 -8.78 15.47 8.81
N SER A 55 -9.39 14.83 7.81
CA SER A 55 -10.65 14.07 7.96
C SER A 55 -10.44 12.56 7.80
N PHE A 56 -9.21 12.12 7.56
CA PHE A 56 -8.88 10.76 7.14
C PHE A 56 -9.34 9.72 8.16
N ASP A 57 -8.92 9.84 9.42
CA ASP A 57 -9.25 8.87 10.47
C ASP A 57 -10.76 8.75 10.69
N ALA A 58 -11.47 9.88 10.75
CA ALA A 58 -12.93 9.87 10.91
C ALA A 58 -13.65 9.20 9.73
N LYS A 59 -13.16 9.39 8.50
CA LYS A 59 -13.70 8.70 7.32
C LYS A 59 -13.44 7.21 7.38
N LEU A 60 -12.24 6.78 7.76
CA LEU A 60 -11.89 5.37 7.88
C LEU A 60 -12.69 4.66 8.98
N GLU A 61 -12.98 5.33 10.10
CA GLU A 61 -13.85 4.80 11.14
C GLU A 61 -15.27 4.52 10.60
N ILE A 62 -15.83 5.46 9.82
CA ILE A 62 -17.15 5.27 9.18
C ILE A 62 -17.13 4.08 8.19
N LEU A 63 -16.02 3.85 7.50
CA LEU A 63 -15.86 2.74 6.56
C LEU A 63 -15.58 1.40 7.25
N GLY A 64 -15.43 1.36 8.57
CA GLY A 64 -15.06 0.15 9.30
C GLY A 64 -13.72 -0.41 8.83
N TYR A 65 -12.73 0.46 8.69
CA TYR A 65 -11.41 0.13 8.16
C TYR A 65 -10.64 -0.79 9.10
N LYS A 66 -10.10 -1.89 8.55
CA LYS A 66 -9.48 -2.99 9.31
C LYS A 66 -8.07 -3.35 8.84
N ALA A 67 -7.56 -2.73 7.78
CA ALA A 67 -6.27 -3.15 7.24
C ALA A 67 -5.11 -3.06 8.26
N PRO A 68 -5.01 -2.02 9.14
CA PRO A 68 -3.98 -1.99 10.18
C PRO A 68 -4.02 -3.21 11.12
N GLU A 69 -5.21 -3.58 11.61
CA GLU A 69 -5.40 -4.73 12.49
C GLU A 69 -5.06 -6.04 11.78
N LEU A 70 -5.48 -6.18 10.52
CA LEU A 70 -5.26 -7.41 9.74
C LEU A 70 -3.77 -7.63 9.45
N VAL A 71 -3.06 -6.58 8.97
CA VAL A 71 -1.63 -6.72 8.67
C VAL A 71 -0.78 -6.90 9.93
N THR A 72 -1.13 -6.24 11.02
CA THR A 72 -0.39 -6.39 12.29
C THR A 72 -0.66 -7.74 12.94
N ALA A 73 -1.88 -8.27 12.87
CA ALA A 73 -2.20 -9.62 13.32
C ALA A 73 -1.49 -10.68 12.48
N ALA A 74 -1.40 -10.50 11.15
CA ALA A 74 -0.67 -11.38 10.26
C ALA A 74 0.84 -11.37 10.57
N LEU A 75 1.44 -10.19 10.86
CA LEU A 75 2.82 -10.09 11.31
C LEU A 75 3.02 -10.86 12.62
N ALA A 76 2.18 -10.61 13.64
CA ALA A 76 2.28 -11.26 14.94
C ALA A 76 2.16 -12.79 14.83
N SER A 77 1.29 -13.29 13.94
CA SER A 77 1.12 -14.72 13.69
C SER A 77 2.31 -15.36 12.97
N ALA A 78 3.07 -14.58 12.20
CA ALA A 78 4.26 -15.07 11.49
C ALA A 78 5.53 -15.05 12.34
N LEU A 79 5.53 -14.34 13.48
CA LEU A 79 6.60 -14.33 14.48
C LEU A 79 6.46 -15.54 15.40
N SER A 80 7.58 -16.08 15.90
CA SER A 80 7.57 -17.07 16.98
C SER A 80 7.16 -16.39 18.30
N ALA A 81 6.64 -17.17 19.25
CA ALA A 81 6.08 -16.62 20.49
C ALA A 81 7.03 -15.74 21.31
N ASP A 82 8.35 -15.98 21.19
CA ASP A 82 9.39 -15.23 21.89
C ASP A 82 10.09 -14.19 20.99
N ASP A 83 9.67 -14.05 19.72
CA ASP A 83 10.32 -13.14 18.77
C ASP A 83 9.67 -11.74 18.81
N SER A 84 10.52 -10.72 18.80
CA SER A 84 10.14 -9.35 18.51
C SER A 84 10.06 -9.14 16.99
N ALA A 85 9.21 -8.20 16.54
CA ALA A 85 9.21 -7.76 15.15
C ALA A 85 10.51 -7.04 14.74
N GLY A 86 11.39 -6.74 15.70
CA GLY A 86 12.69 -6.13 15.48
C GLY A 86 12.60 -4.64 15.06
N ASP A 87 13.44 -4.26 14.09
CA ASP A 87 13.33 -2.96 13.45
C ASP A 87 12.25 -3.05 12.38
N VAL A 88 11.22 -2.24 12.50
CA VAL A 88 10.02 -2.28 11.65
C VAL A 88 9.93 -1.02 10.80
N LEU A 89 9.59 -1.19 9.53
CA LEU A 89 9.13 -0.11 8.66
C LEU A 89 7.62 -0.21 8.48
N ASP A 90 6.92 0.87 8.78
CA ASP A 90 5.53 1.11 8.37
C ASP A 90 5.56 1.86 7.03
N ALA A 91 5.32 1.12 5.96
CA ALA A 91 5.52 1.54 4.57
C ALA A 91 4.22 2.10 3.97
N GLY A 92 4.15 3.43 3.84
CA GLY A 92 2.92 4.17 3.59
C GLY A 92 2.14 4.33 4.89
N CYS A 93 2.79 4.92 5.90
CA CYS A 93 2.28 4.94 7.28
C CYS A 93 1.04 5.83 7.48
N GLY A 94 0.72 6.71 6.53
CA GLY A 94 -0.42 7.61 6.59
C GLY A 94 -0.44 8.43 7.88
N THR A 95 -1.59 8.46 8.54
CA THR A 95 -1.77 9.13 9.85
C THR A 95 -1.22 8.32 11.04
N GLY A 96 -0.57 7.17 10.78
CA GLY A 96 0.05 6.34 11.80
C GLY A 96 -0.89 5.34 12.49
N LEU A 97 -1.96 4.89 11.85
CA LEU A 97 -2.89 3.93 12.47
C LEU A 97 -2.22 2.62 12.86
N CYS A 98 -1.24 2.14 12.08
CA CYS A 98 -0.46 0.95 12.42
C CYS A 98 0.45 1.16 13.62
N SER A 99 0.90 2.39 13.92
CA SER A 99 1.92 2.64 14.96
C SER A 99 1.49 2.13 16.33
N VAL A 100 0.22 2.33 16.69
CA VAL A 100 -0.32 1.90 17.99
C VAL A 100 -0.25 0.38 18.16
N LEU A 101 -0.43 -0.36 17.05
CA LEU A 101 -0.43 -1.82 17.03
C LEU A 101 0.99 -2.39 16.88
N LEU A 102 1.85 -1.74 16.11
CA LEU A 102 3.23 -2.17 15.85
C LEU A 102 4.19 -1.82 16.99
N ARG A 103 4.00 -0.67 17.66
CA ARG A 103 4.93 -0.19 18.71
C ARG A 103 5.22 -1.20 19.81
N PRO A 104 4.22 -1.94 20.36
CA PRO A 104 4.47 -2.92 21.43
C PRO A 104 5.39 -4.09 21.02
N MET A 105 5.44 -4.42 19.72
CA MET A 105 6.24 -5.54 19.20
C MET A 105 7.54 -5.10 18.51
N ALA A 106 7.69 -3.80 18.23
CA ALA A 106 8.84 -3.26 17.52
C ALA A 106 9.93 -2.77 18.49
N ARG A 107 11.19 -3.14 18.22
CA ARG A 107 12.36 -2.53 18.87
C ARG A 107 12.54 -1.09 18.41
N ARG A 108 12.43 -0.87 17.11
CA ARG A 108 12.43 0.42 16.42
C ARG A 108 11.30 0.44 15.40
N LEU A 109 10.58 1.54 15.31
CA LEU A 109 9.51 1.74 14.34
C LEU A 109 9.78 3.00 13.51
N ASP A 110 10.12 2.81 12.24
CA ASP A 110 10.28 3.87 11.27
C ASP A 110 9.00 3.94 10.40
N GLY A 111 8.62 5.15 9.99
CA GLY A 111 7.48 5.36 9.09
C GLY A 111 7.89 6.17 7.85
N VAL A 112 7.31 5.84 6.70
CA VAL A 112 7.49 6.59 5.45
C VAL A 112 6.15 6.82 4.78
N ASP A 113 5.93 8.04 4.27
CA ASP A 113 4.74 8.39 3.47
C ASP A 113 5.09 9.53 2.49
N LEU A 114 4.34 9.66 1.40
CA LEU A 114 4.48 10.75 0.44
C LEU A 114 3.82 12.05 0.90
N SER A 115 2.77 11.95 1.72
CA SER A 115 1.99 13.11 2.18
C SER A 115 2.58 13.72 3.44
N ARG A 116 2.92 15.00 3.37
CA ARG A 116 3.36 15.77 4.54
C ARG A 116 2.22 15.98 5.53
N GLY A 117 0.98 16.11 5.04
CA GLY A 117 -0.21 16.21 5.88
C GLY A 117 -0.44 14.96 6.69
N MET A 118 -0.26 13.77 6.09
CA MET A 118 -0.33 12.49 6.80
C MET A 118 0.77 12.36 7.85
N LEU A 119 2.01 12.66 7.51
CA LEU A 119 3.15 12.60 8.44
C LEU A 119 3.00 13.55 9.62
N SER A 120 2.39 14.73 9.43
CA SER A 120 2.04 15.62 10.53
C SER A 120 1.10 14.91 11.52
N LYS A 121 0.10 14.18 11.04
CA LYS A 121 -0.82 13.42 11.89
C LYS A 121 -0.15 12.21 12.54
N ALA A 122 0.71 11.52 11.83
CA ALA A 122 1.52 10.44 12.39
C ALA A 122 2.43 10.94 13.53
N THR A 123 3.03 12.12 13.37
CA THR A 123 3.84 12.79 14.41
C THR A 123 2.98 13.14 15.63
N GLU A 124 1.78 13.70 15.43
CA GLU A 124 0.83 14.01 16.52
C GLU A 124 0.40 12.74 17.27
N ARG A 125 0.19 11.61 16.54
CA ARG A 125 -0.16 10.32 17.13
C ARG A 125 0.98 9.71 17.93
N GLY A 126 2.21 9.87 17.45
CA GLY A 126 3.42 9.30 18.06
C GLY A 126 3.61 7.81 17.76
N GLY A 127 4.60 7.24 18.45
CA GLY A 127 4.95 5.81 18.33
C GLY A 127 6.07 5.52 17.35
N TYR A 128 6.42 6.42 16.44
CA TYR A 128 7.56 6.27 15.53
C TYR A 128 8.85 6.82 16.15
N ASP A 129 9.95 6.13 15.83
CA ASP A 129 11.31 6.59 16.15
C ASP A 129 11.83 7.53 15.06
N ASP A 130 11.34 7.35 13.80
CA ASP A 130 11.68 8.20 12.66
C ASP A 130 10.51 8.26 11.67
N LEU A 131 10.33 9.41 11.02
CA LEU A 131 9.31 9.64 9.99
C LEU A 131 9.93 10.38 8.82
N GLU A 132 9.85 9.80 7.60
CA GLU A 132 10.40 10.41 6.40
C GLU A 132 9.34 10.63 5.32
N CYS A 133 9.37 11.82 4.69
CA CYS A 133 8.54 12.14 3.54
C CYS A 133 9.28 11.72 2.27
N ALA A 134 8.93 10.56 1.72
CA ALA A 134 9.62 10.00 0.55
C ALA A 134 8.72 9.04 -0.25
N GLU A 135 9.06 8.87 -1.52
CA GLU A 135 8.50 7.80 -2.35
C GLU A 135 9.01 6.43 -1.85
N LEU A 136 8.09 5.51 -1.66
CA LEU A 136 8.29 4.26 -0.94
C LEU A 136 9.35 3.35 -1.56
N THR A 137 9.30 3.15 -2.88
CA THR A 137 10.22 2.25 -3.60
C THR A 137 11.66 2.77 -3.51
N GLY A 138 11.84 4.05 -3.81
CA GLY A 138 13.12 4.71 -3.71
C GLY A 138 13.66 4.78 -2.27
N TYR A 139 12.78 4.98 -1.30
CA TYR A 139 13.14 4.98 0.12
C TYR A 139 13.70 3.61 0.54
N MET A 140 12.96 2.54 0.28
CA MET A 140 13.41 1.18 0.61
C MET A 140 14.70 0.79 -0.11
N ALA A 141 14.84 1.14 -1.39
CA ALA A 141 16.04 0.81 -2.17
C ALA A 141 17.33 1.46 -1.64
N ARG A 142 17.23 2.61 -0.97
CA ARG A 142 18.36 3.31 -0.35
C ARG A 142 18.77 2.79 1.03
N HIS A 143 18.00 1.84 1.61
CA HIS A 143 18.24 1.32 2.96
C HIS A 143 18.38 -0.21 2.96
N PRO A 144 19.41 -0.79 2.33
CA PRO A 144 19.56 -2.23 2.22
C PRO A 144 19.76 -2.90 3.58
N SER A 145 19.08 -4.04 3.77
CA SER A 145 19.13 -4.87 4.98
C SER A 145 18.92 -4.08 6.29
N ARG A 146 17.97 -3.14 6.26
CA ARG A 146 17.73 -2.22 7.37
C ARG A 146 16.69 -2.75 8.35
N TRP A 147 15.61 -3.39 7.89
CA TRP A 147 14.48 -3.77 8.70
C TRP A 147 14.33 -5.29 8.83
N ASP A 148 13.90 -5.72 10.02
CA ASP A 148 13.52 -7.11 10.30
C ASP A 148 12.11 -7.39 9.76
N SER A 149 11.24 -6.36 9.78
CA SER A 149 9.88 -6.44 9.25
C SER A 149 9.51 -5.17 8.47
N ILE A 150 8.78 -5.33 7.36
CA ILE A 150 8.14 -4.23 6.61
C ILE A 150 6.65 -4.53 6.59
N VAL A 151 5.84 -3.55 7.03
CA VAL A 151 4.37 -3.63 7.02
C VAL A 151 3.82 -2.55 6.11
N SER A 152 2.80 -2.86 5.32
CA SER A 152 2.17 -1.89 4.41
C SER A 152 0.65 -2.14 4.36
N ALA A 153 -0.10 -1.26 5.02
CA ALA A 153 -1.54 -1.33 5.10
C ALA A 153 -2.19 -0.42 4.07
N ASP A 154 -2.90 -0.98 3.10
CA ASP A 154 -3.72 -0.28 2.10
C ASP A 154 -2.96 0.79 1.28
N THR A 155 -1.64 0.58 1.09
CA THR A 155 -0.75 1.46 0.31
C THR A 155 -0.45 0.86 -1.06
N LEU A 156 -0.20 -0.46 -1.14
CA LEU A 156 0.14 -1.10 -2.41
C LEU A 156 -1.05 -1.18 -3.39
N CYS A 157 -2.26 -0.80 -2.97
CA CYS A 157 -3.39 -0.57 -3.86
C CYS A 157 -3.22 0.65 -4.80
N TYR A 158 -2.14 1.43 -4.66
CA TYR A 158 -1.74 2.50 -5.58
C TYR A 158 -0.65 2.06 -6.57
N PHE A 159 -0.24 0.80 -6.52
CA PHE A 159 0.70 0.16 -7.44
C PHE A 159 -0.05 -0.89 -8.26
N GLY A 160 -0.03 -0.77 -9.60
CA GLY A 160 -0.52 -1.82 -10.50
C GLY A 160 0.55 -2.90 -10.62
N GLU A 161 1.74 -2.53 -11.11
CA GLU A 161 2.89 -3.43 -11.12
C GLU A 161 3.59 -3.46 -9.76
N LEU A 162 3.69 -4.68 -9.20
CA LEU A 162 4.30 -4.88 -7.87
C LEU A 162 5.79 -5.17 -7.93
N HIS A 163 6.39 -5.42 -9.11
CA HIS A 163 7.77 -5.89 -9.23
C HIS A 163 8.77 -4.96 -8.53
N ASP A 164 8.73 -3.67 -8.83
CA ASP A 164 9.73 -2.71 -8.34
C ASP A 164 9.62 -2.48 -6.83
N VAL A 165 8.41 -2.32 -6.32
CA VAL A 165 8.18 -2.11 -4.88
C VAL A 165 8.53 -3.37 -4.07
N LEU A 166 8.24 -4.57 -4.58
CA LEU A 166 8.61 -5.83 -3.94
C LEU A 166 10.12 -6.08 -4.01
N SER A 167 10.78 -5.71 -5.12
CA SER A 167 12.25 -5.75 -5.24
C SER A 167 12.92 -4.83 -4.23
N ALA A 168 12.40 -3.61 -4.08
CA ALA A 168 12.91 -2.65 -3.10
C ALA A 168 12.69 -3.14 -1.66
N ALA A 169 11.52 -3.69 -1.36
CA ALA A 169 11.23 -4.30 -0.06
C ALA A 169 12.20 -5.45 0.26
N LYS A 170 12.48 -6.33 -0.71
CA LYS A 170 13.47 -7.40 -0.54
C LYS A 170 14.87 -6.88 -0.23
N VAL A 171 15.32 -5.84 -0.93
CA VAL A 171 16.61 -5.19 -0.68
C VAL A 171 16.68 -4.62 0.73
N ALA A 172 15.60 -3.99 1.18
CA ALA A 172 15.50 -3.32 2.47
C ALA A 172 15.37 -4.29 3.66
N LEU A 173 14.81 -5.47 3.42
CA LEU A 173 14.68 -6.51 4.45
C LEU A 173 16.02 -7.17 4.75
N LYS A 174 16.27 -7.40 6.04
CA LYS A 174 17.32 -8.31 6.50
C LYS A 174 17.04 -9.75 6.03
N PHE A 175 18.06 -10.59 6.09
CA PHE A 175 17.88 -12.02 5.85
C PHE A 175 16.84 -12.61 6.82
N ARG A 176 15.87 -13.38 6.30
CA ARG A 176 14.68 -13.92 6.98
C ARG A 176 13.68 -12.86 7.46
N GLY A 177 13.88 -11.60 7.11
CA GLY A 177 12.93 -10.54 7.41
C GLY A 177 11.57 -10.74 6.73
N LEU A 178 10.51 -10.20 7.32
CA LEU A 178 9.13 -10.38 6.91
C LEU A 178 8.60 -9.15 6.16
N LEU A 179 7.90 -9.39 5.06
CA LEU A 179 7.06 -8.40 4.38
C LEU A 179 5.60 -8.76 4.60
N VAL A 180 4.84 -7.85 5.17
CA VAL A 180 3.39 -8.02 5.36
C VAL A 180 2.66 -6.86 4.72
N PHE A 181 1.74 -7.15 3.81
CA PHE A 181 0.99 -6.07 3.13
C PHE A 181 -0.45 -6.48 2.80
N SER A 182 -1.29 -5.47 2.58
CA SER A 182 -2.61 -5.65 2.00
C SER A 182 -2.71 -5.04 0.61
N VAL A 183 -3.52 -5.67 -0.25
CA VAL A 183 -3.98 -5.14 -1.55
C VAL A 183 -5.44 -5.49 -1.77
N GLU A 184 -6.16 -4.69 -2.57
CA GLU A 184 -7.52 -5.04 -2.94
C GLU A 184 -7.54 -6.27 -3.86
N ALA A 185 -8.52 -7.16 -3.64
CA ALA A 185 -8.67 -8.38 -4.42
C ALA A 185 -9.38 -8.08 -5.75
N ALA A 186 -8.76 -8.45 -6.86
CA ALA A 186 -9.40 -8.40 -8.16
C ALA A 186 -10.48 -9.49 -8.30
N ALA A 187 -11.48 -9.24 -9.14
CA ALA A 187 -12.47 -10.25 -9.51
C ALA A 187 -11.79 -11.46 -10.17
N SER A 188 -12.43 -12.63 -10.08
CA SER A 188 -11.84 -13.93 -10.45
C SER A 188 -11.43 -14.06 -11.92
N GLU A 189 -12.03 -13.26 -12.80
CA GLU A 189 -11.72 -13.21 -14.22
C GLU A 189 -10.46 -12.41 -14.56
N ILE A 190 -9.92 -11.65 -13.61
CA ILE A 190 -8.70 -10.86 -13.79
C ILE A 190 -7.48 -11.74 -13.49
N THR A 191 -6.51 -11.76 -14.41
CA THR A 191 -5.28 -12.57 -14.25
C THR A 191 -4.07 -11.80 -13.75
N GLY A 192 -4.10 -10.46 -13.81
CA GLY A 192 -3.04 -9.54 -13.37
C GLY A 192 -3.52 -8.58 -12.31
N PHE A 193 -3.50 -7.30 -12.67
CA PHE A 193 -4.08 -6.22 -11.87
C PHE A 193 -5.07 -5.41 -12.71
N LEU A 194 -5.92 -4.66 -12.03
CA LEU A 194 -6.92 -3.78 -12.64
C LEU A 194 -6.93 -2.44 -11.93
N LEU A 195 -6.82 -1.34 -12.67
CA LEU A 195 -7.13 -0.01 -12.14
C LEU A 195 -8.65 0.17 -12.10
N GLN A 196 -9.20 0.25 -10.90
CA GLN A 196 -10.63 0.41 -10.66
C GLN A 196 -11.07 1.87 -10.81
N HIS A 197 -12.36 2.10 -10.98
CA HIS A 197 -12.91 3.45 -11.18
C HIS A 197 -12.72 4.38 -9.97
N ASN A 198 -12.43 3.83 -8.80
CA ASN A 198 -12.09 4.61 -7.60
C ASN A 198 -10.61 5.05 -7.55
N GLY A 199 -9.83 4.78 -8.61
CA GLY A 199 -8.42 5.13 -8.70
C GLY A 199 -7.46 4.16 -7.99
N ARG A 200 -7.95 3.04 -7.44
CA ARG A 200 -7.13 2.03 -6.77
C ARG A 200 -6.92 0.81 -7.65
N TYR A 201 -5.80 0.13 -7.47
CA TYR A 201 -5.51 -1.13 -8.14
C TYR A 201 -5.97 -2.31 -7.30
N ALA A 202 -6.64 -3.25 -7.96
CA ALA A 202 -6.96 -4.56 -7.42
C ALA A 202 -6.08 -5.62 -8.09
N HIS A 203 -5.68 -6.65 -7.34
CA HIS A 203 -4.73 -7.66 -7.78
C HIS A 203 -5.32 -9.06 -7.70
N ALA A 204 -5.06 -9.86 -8.75
CA ALA A 204 -5.36 -11.28 -8.74
C ALA A 204 -4.35 -12.04 -7.86
N ARG A 205 -4.83 -13.02 -7.10
CA ARG A 205 -3.95 -13.84 -6.25
C ARG A 205 -2.77 -14.48 -7.02
N PRO A 206 -2.96 -15.12 -8.21
CA PRO A 206 -1.84 -15.68 -8.95
C PRO A 206 -0.79 -14.66 -9.38
N TYR A 207 -1.21 -13.42 -9.64
CA TYR A 207 -0.28 -12.33 -9.97
C TYR A 207 0.59 -11.94 -8.77
N ILE A 208 0.02 -11.86 -7.56
CA ILE A 208 0.76 -11.58 -6.33
C ILE A 208 1.80 -12.69 -6.10
N GLU A 209 1.38 -13.97 -6.19
CA GLU A 209 2.25 -15.13 -6.00
C GLU A 209 3.42 -15.13 -7.00
N GLN A 210 3.14 -14.85 -8.28
CA GLN A 210 4.17 -14.74 -9.33
C GLN A 210 5.11 -13.56 -9.10
N SER A 211 4.59 -12.40 -8.68
CA SER A 211 5.39 -11.19 -8.41
C SER A 211 6.36 -11.41 -7.26
N LEU A 212 5.92 -12.06 -6.17
CA LEU A 212 6.78 -12.43 -5.05
C LEU A 212 7.88 -13.42 -5.48
N ALA A 213 7.50 -14.46 -6.23
CA ALA A 213 8.45 -15.45 -6.72
C ALA A 213 9.49 -14.83 -7.67
N ALA A 214 9.08 -13.91 -8.55
CA ALA A 214 9.95 -13.24 -9.50
C ALA A 214 11.08 -12.43 -8.82
N VAL A 215 10.78 -11.81 -7.67
CA VAL A 215 11.79 -11.09 -6.89
C VAL A 215 12.49 -11.98 -5.86
N GLY A 216 12.09 -13.25 -5.69
CA GLY A 216 12.67 -14.20 -4.75
C GLY A 216 12.29 -13.92 -3.29
N LEU A 217 11.07 -13.44 -3.06
CA LEU A 217 10.40 -13.46 -1.76
C LEU A 217 9.59 -14.75 -1.64
N GLU A 218 9.74 -15.46 -0.52
CA GLU A 218 9.01 -16.68 -0.21
C GLU A 218 7.62 -16.33 0.33
N LEU A 219 6.56 -16.72 -0.36
CA LEU A 219 5.20 -16.57 0.16
C LEU A 219 4.99 -17.53 1.36
N LEU A 220 4.62 -16.98 2.51
CA LEU A 220 4.24 -17.77 3.70
C LEU A 220 2.74 -17.96 3.79
N THR A 221 1.97 -16.86 3.75
CA THR A 221 0.50 -16.90 3.75
C THR A 221 -0.08 -15.86 2.82
N ILE A 222 -1.26 -16.14 2.28
CA ILE A 222 -2.11 -15.20 1.58
C ILE A 222 -3.56 -15.48 1.95
N GLU A 223 -4.16 -14.57 2.70
CA GLU A 223 -5.51 -14.71 3.24
C GLU A 223 -6.44 -13.66 2.63
N HIS A 224 -7.73 -14.00 2.57
CA HIS A 224 -8.75 -13.15 1.99
C HIS A 224 -9.66 -12.61 3.08
N ASP A 225 -9.71 -11.28 3.24
CA ASP A 225 -10.54 -10.62 4.25
C ASP A 225 -11.21 -9.35 3.72
N THR A 226 -12.04 -8.73 4.55
CA THR A 226 -12.67 -7.44 4.28
C THR A 226 -11.79 -6.33 4.87
N LEU A 227 -11.22 -5.49 4.00
CA LEU A 227 -10.38 -4.35 4.41
C LEU A 227 -11.21 -3.19 4.97
N ARG A 228 -12.37 -2.95 4.38
CA ARG A 228 -13.32 -1.86 4.73
C ARG A 228 -14.66 -2.08 4.03
N ALA A 229 -15.63 -1.19 4.26
CA ALA A 229 -16.89 -1.16 3.52
C ALA A 229 -17.05 0.19 2.80
N GLU A 230 -17.31 0.17 1.50
CA GLU A 230 -17.65 1.34 0.70
C GLU A 230 -19.08 1.24 0.18
N VAL A 231 -19.89 2.30 0.39
CA VAL A 231 -21.31 2.33 -0.04
C VAL A 231 -22.05 1.04 0.38
N MET A 232 -21.87 0.60 1.63
CA MET A 232 -22.44 -0.64 2.20
C MET A 232 -21.98 -1.94 1.52
N ARG A 233 -20.94 -1.91 0.69
CA ARG A 233 -20.35 -3.10 0.07
C ARG A 233 -18.97 -3.37 0.67
N PRO A 234 -18.65 -4.64 1.00
CA PRO A 234 -17.32 -4.99 1.50
C PRO A 234 -16.29 -4.84 0.37
N VAL A 235 -15.22 -4.11 0.66
CA VAL A 235 -14.01 -4.12 -0.15
C VAL A 235 -13.14 -5.27 0.34
N ARG A 236 -13.04 -6.30 -0.48
CA ARG A 236 -12.23 -7.49 -0.20
C ARG A 236 -10.80 -7.26 -0.58
N GLY A 237 -9.89 -7.87 0.18
CA GLY A 237 -8.46 -7.78 -0.09
C GLY A 237 -7.70 -9.03 0.29
N TRP A 238 -6.46 -9.06 -0.15
CA TRP A 238 -5.47 -10.07 0.22
C TRP A 238 -4.57 -9.50 1.31
N ILE A 239 -4.41 -10.27 2.38
CA ILE A 239 -3.38 -10.05 3.41
C ILE A 239 -2.27 -11.03 3.10
N VAL A 240 -1.10 -10.52 2.80
CA VAL A 240 0.04 -11.30 2.30
C VAL A 240 1.17 -11.23 3.30
N VAL A 241 1.73 -12.38 3.63
CA VAL A 241 2.97 -12.51 4.41
C VAL A 241 4.00 -13.21 3.55
N ALA A 242 5.14 -12.56 3.34
CA ALA A 242 6.27 -13.10 2.61
C ALA A 242 7.57 -12.93 3.40
N ARG A 243 8.58 -13.75 3.08
CA ARG A 243 9.88 -13.76 3.77
C ARG A 243 11.02 -13.54 2.78
N ASN A 244 12.01 -12.76 3.19
CA ASN A 244 13.29 -12.71 2.48
C ASN A 244 14.12 -13.96 2.79
N SER A 245 13.98 -15.02 2.00
CA SER A 245 14.67 -16.30 2.20
C SER A 245 16.13 -16.30 1.76
N GLY A 246 16.63 -15.19 1.20
CA GLY A 246 18.03 -15.06 0.76
C GLY A 246 18.40 -15.90 -0.47
N ILE A 247 17.40 -16.46 -1.18
CA ILE A 247 17.67 -17.19 -2.42
C ILE A 247 18.10 -16.19 -3.50
N HIS A 248 19.39 -15.91 -3.57
CA HIS A 248 19.99 -15.41 -4.78
C HIS A 248 19.98 -16.56 -5.78
N ARG A 249 19.12 -16.51 -6.80
CA ARG A 249 19.38 -17.31 -8.00
C ARG A 249 20.68 -16.79 -8.59
N ALA A 250 21.71 -17.64 -8.54
CA ALA A 250 22.94 -17.46 -9.28
C ALA A 250 22.66 -17.44 -10.78
#